data_505e5e4eaf8351806bb91ea16fc2dba2
#
_entry.id   505e5e4eaf8351806bb91ea16fc2dba2
#
_cell.length_a   1.000
_cell.length_b   1.000
_cell.length_c   1.000
_cell.angle_alpha   90.00
_cell.angle_beta   90.00
_cell.angle_gamma   90.00
#
_symmetry.space_group_name_H-M   'P 1'
#
loop_
_entity.id
_entity.type
_entity.pdbx_description
1 polymer ?
#
loop_
_entity_poly.entity_id
_entity_poly.type
_entity_poly.pdbx_seq_one_letter_code
_entity_poly.pdbx_strand_id
1 'polypeptide(L)'
;MRRAGFDMLFIGIESFSGNSLLETAKVQNTAPDMVEVVRTIQSYGFIVVAGLIFGFDSDDDESFQRTLDGLVDAALLSGDPSLLTALPGTPLYRRLKLAGRLRDVRFGLGGYKYQTNIKYLMPRQMVIDGYKRFVDGYTDGAYQYRRLKAFFDLLDEGSFVPLPSKGFGNLGLFIKMILGNRAALWQMTQRLARFGLRPRNLYYAFRGFGLMLARRRIKGAFGYFQFWFFAWTNAVLKYQYIADSDFDIEGVGEGFDIHDILPSDYAASADEPIPHQKTDAQLRATTAQLSRVIAERTGAQAAE
;
A
#
# COMPACT_ATOMS: atom_id res chain seq x y z
N MET A 1 7.70 21.48 5.38
CA MET A 1 7.17 20.33 6.17
C MET A 1 8.28 19.67 6.99
N ARG A 2 9.40 19.19 6.40
CA ARG A 2 10.47 18.47 7.13
C ARG A 2 11.05 19.28 8.30
N ARG A 3 11.33 20.57 8.08
CA ARG A 3 11.79 21.49 9.14
C ARG A 3 10.75 21.75 10.24
N ALA A 4 9.48 21.52 9.97
CA ALA A 4 8.38 21.59 10.95
C ALA A 4 8.17 20.28 11.73
N GLY A 5 9.00 19.23 11.47
CA GLY A 5 8.98 17.98 12.21
C GLY A 5 8.13 16.86 11.60
N PHE A 6 7.58 17.05 10.41
CA PHE A 6 6.93 15.93 9.70
C PHE A 6 7.99 14.94 9.20
N ASP A 7 7.81 13.66 9.47
CA ASP A 7 8.75 12.59 9.11
C ASP A 7 8.15 11.52 8.20
N MET A 8 6.83 11.35 8.22
CA MET A 8 6.14 10.33 7.46
C MET A 8 4.93 10.91 6.73
N LEU A 9 4.70 10.42 5.51
CA LEU A 9 3.54 10.74 4.68
C LEU A 9 2.87 9.45 4.23
N PHE A 10 1.55 9.39 4.35
CA PHE A 10 0.76 8.34 3.71
C PHE A 10 0.27 8.85 2.35
N ILE A 11 0.56 8.10 1.29
CA ILE A 11 0.21 8.48 -0.08
C ILE A 11 -0.52 7.31 -0.74
N GLY A 12 -1.73 7.56 -1.24
CA GLY A 12 -2.45 6.61 -2.06
C GLY A 12 -1.82 6.54 -3.46
N ILE A 13 -0.90 5.61 -3.65
CA ILE A 13 -0.30 5.31 -4.96
C ILE A 13 -1.28 4.48 -5.78
N GLU A 14 -2.01 3.61 -5.12
CA GLU A 14 -3.02 2.67 -5.62
C GLU A 14 -2.39 1.56 -6.47
N SER A 15 -1.76 1.89 -7.61
CA SER A 15 -1.14 0.95 -8.53
C SER A 15 0.10 1.54 -9.19
N PHE A 16 1.03 0.71 -9.60
CA PHE A 16 2.14 1.06 -10.50
C PHE A 16 1.82 0.73 -11.97
N SER A 17 0.57 0.36 -12.28
CA SER A 17 0.07 0.19 -13.65
C SER A 17 -0.61 1.48 -14.12
N GLY A 18 -0.16 2.04 -15.24
CA GLY A 18 -0.76 3.25 -15.81
C GLY A 18 -2.24 3.08 -16.15
N ASN A 19 -2.65 1.90 -16.62
CA ASN A 19 -4.03 1.61 -16.96
C ASN A 19 -4.93 1.57 -15.71
N SER A 20 -4.46 0.98 -14.62
CA SER A 20 -5.23 0.90 -13.36
C SER A 20 -5.40 2.28 -12.71
N LEU A 21 -4.44 3.18 -12.89
CA LEU A 21 -4.54 4.56 -12.42
C LEU A 21 -5.61 5.37 -13.15
N LEU A 22 -5.86 5.06 -14.43
CA LEU A 22 -6.92 5.71 -15.21
C LEU A 22 -8.32 5.38 -14.67
N GLU A 23 -8.54 4.18 -14.17
CA GLU A 23 -9.83 3.78 -13.57
C GLU A 23 -10.16 4.57 -12.31
N THR A 24 -9.15 5.00 -11.56
CA THR A 24 -9.33 5.77 -10.32
C THR A 24 -9.60 7.26 -10.58
N ALA A 25 -9.66 7.70 -11.84
CA ALA A 25 -9.70 9.10 -12.24
C ALA A 25 -8.55 9.96 -11.65
N LYS A 26 -7.48 9.30 -11.19
CA LYS A 26 -6.24 9.94 -10.72
C LYS A 26 -5.26 10.13 -11.90
N VAL A 27 -5.69 10.87 -12.90
CA VAL A 27 -4.93 11.13 -14.14
C VAL A 27 -3.56 11.78 -13.85
N GLN A 28 -3.45 12.47 -12.71
CA GLN A 28 -2.21 13.05 -12.24
C GLN A 28 -1.17 12.03 -11.77
N ASN A 29 -1.55 10.76 -11.61
CA ASN A 29 -0.68 9.70 -11.10
C ASN A 29 -0.25 8.77 -12.23
N THR A 30 0.36 9.27 -13.33
CA THR A 30 1.00 8.38 -14.30
C THR A 30 2.15 7.62 -13.63
N ALA A 31 2.29 6.32 -13.91
CA ALA A 31 3.18 5.45 -13.13
C ALA A 31 4.66 5.90 -13.11
N PRO A 32 5.28 6.35 -14.22
CA PRO A 32 6.64 6.87 -14.21
C PRO A 32 6.79 8.13 -13.36
N ASP A 33 5.84 9.07 -13.50
CA ASP A 33 5.86 10.33 -12.75
C ASP A 33 5.70 10.09 -11.25
N MET A 34 4.88 9.09 -10.86
CA MET A 34 4.66 8.76 -9.46
C MET A 34 5.91 8.22 -8.77
N VAL A 35 6.70 7.37 -9.44
CA VAL A 35 7.98 6.88 -8.91
C VAL A 35 8.92 8.05 -8.67
N GLU A 36 9.05 8.97 -9.63
CA GLU A 36 9.91 10.14 -9.51
C GLU A 36 9.45 11.10 -8.40
N VAL A 37 8.14 11.36 -8.32
CA VAL A 37 7.54 12.20 -7.26
C VAL A 37 7.82 11.60 -5.87
N VAL A 38 7.59 10.30 -5.70
CA VAL A 38 7.85 9.62 -4.43
C VAL A 38 9.33 9.67 -4.06
N ARG A 39 10.23 9.38 -5.03
CA ARG A 39 11.68 9.48 -4.83
C ARG A 39 12.09 10.91 -4.44
N THR A 40 11.55 11.91 -5.12
CA THR A 40 11.80 13.32 -4.79
C THR A 40 11.38 13.64 -3.35
N ILE A 41 10.19 13.23 -2.93
CA ILE A 41 9.72 13.45 -1.55
C ILE A 41 10.66 12.75 -0.56
N GLN A 42 11.02 11.50 -0.82
CA GLN A 42 11.88 10.71 0.08
C GLN A 42 13.32 11.23 0.12
N SER A 43 13.84 11.81 -0.96
CA SER A 43 15.19 12.39 -0.99
C SER A 43 15.40 13.49 0.04
N TYR A 44 14.33 14.18 0.45
CA TYR A 44 14.35 15.13 1.56
C TYR A 44 14.33 14.47 2.96
N GLY A 45 14.26 13.14 3.03
CA GLY A 45 14.26 12.36 4.27
C GLY A 45 12.89 11.96 4.80
N PHE A 46 11.80 12.18 4.05
CA PHE A 46 10.48 11.65 4.42
C PHE A 46 10.43 10.14 4.23
N ILE A 47 9.70 9.47 5.10
CA ILE A 47 9.24 8.10 4.87
C ILE A 47 7.88 8.20 4.19
N VAL A 48 7.75 7.62 3.01
CA VAL A 48 6.45 7.47 2.34
C VAL A 48 5.92 6.06 2.62
N VAL A 49 4.69 5.99 3.10
CA VAL A 49 3.91 4.75 3.21
C VAL A 49 2.89 4.74 2.08
N ALA A 50 2.98 3.78 1.20
CA ALA A 50 2.14 3.66 0.02
C ALA A 50 0.84 2.89 0.32
N GLY A 51 -0.32 3.48 0.03
CA GLY A 51 -1.56 2.72 -0.15
C GLY A 51 -1.52 2.00 -1.49
N LEU A 52 -1.71 0.69 -1.49
CA LEU A 52 -1.66 -0.17 -2.66
C LEU A 52 -2.98 -0.92 -2.81
N ILE A 53 -3.50 -1.00 -4.03
CA ILE A 53 -4.78 -1.66 -4.30
C ILE A 53 -4.61 -2.62 -5.48
N PHE A 54 -5.15 -3.83 -5.35
CA PHE A 54 -5.22 -4.85 -6.39
C PHE A 54 -6.66 -5.19 -6.73
N GLY A 55 -6.90 -5.51 -8.00
CA GLY A 55 -8.21 -5.93 -8.50
C GLY A 55 -8.93 -4.84 -9.28
N PHE A 56 -8.21 -3.90 -9.89
CA PHE A 56 -8.75 -3.02 -10.92
C PHE A 56 -9.16 -3.82 -12.16
N ASP A 57 -10.11 -3.30 -12.92
CA ASP A 57 -10.61 -3.97 -14.14
C ASP A 57 -9.51 -4.10 -15.21
N SER A 58 -8.51 -3.25 -15.17
CA SER A 58 -7.33 -3.24 -16.04
C SER A 58 -6.12 -3.98 -15.47
N ASP A 59 -6.20 -4.55 -14.27
CA ASP A 59 -5.13 -5.37 -13.73
C ASP A 59 -5.03 -6.70 -14.50
N ASP A 60 -3.80 -7.20 -14.61
CA ASP A 60 -3.43 -8.49 -15.19
C ASP A 60 -2.52 -9.28 -14.22
N ASP A 61 -2.08 -10.46 -14.63
CA ASP A 61 -1.22 -11.31 -13.80
C ASP A 61 0.12 -10.65 -13.46
N GLU A 62 0.62 -9.78 -14.33
CA GLU A 62 1.89 -9.05 -14.11
C GLU A 62 1.75 -7.85 -13.17
N SER A 63 0.52 -7.37 -12.90
CA SER A 63 0.28 -6.21 -12.04
C SER A 63 0.84 -6.41 -10.63
N PHE A 64 0.82 -7.64 -10.13
CA PHE A 64 1.38 -8.01 -8.84
C PHE A 64 2.92 -7.87 -8.81
N GLN A 65 3.59 -8.32 -9.88
CA GLN A 65 5.04 -8.21 -10.00
C GLN A 65 5.46 -6.76 -10.24
N ARG A 66 4.76 -6.04 -11.13
CA ARG A 66 5.01 -4.61 -11.35
C ARG A 66 4.91 -3.81 -10.07
N THR A 67 3.98 -4.17 -9.17
CA THR A 67 3.86 -3.51 -7.86
C THR A 67 5.05 -3.81 -6.97
N LEU A 68 5.57 -5.04 -6.93
CA LEU A 68 6.78 -5.37 -6.18
C LEU A 68 7.99 -4.59 -6.68
N ASP A 69 8.17 -4.52 -8.00
CA ASP A 69 9.29 -3.80 -8.61
C ASP A 69 9.14 -2.29 -8.39
N GLY A 70 7.94 -1.75 -8.57
CA GLY A 70 7.64 -0.35 -8.29
C GLY A 70 7.93 0.08 -6.85
N LEU A 71 7.72 -0.80 -5.87
CA LEU A 71 8.12 -0.55 -4.48
C LEU A 71 9.63 -0.41 -4.33
N VAL A 72 10.42 -1.17 -5.09
CA VAL A 72 11.88 -1.06 -5.09
C VAL A 72 12.33 0.20 -5.82
N ASP A 73 11.77 0.44 -7.01
CA ASP A 73 12.12 1.58 -7.87
C ASP A 73 11.79 2.92 -7.19
N ALA A 74 10.65 3.00 -6.51
CA ALA A 74 10.27 4.16 -5.71
C ALA A 74 10.98 4.23 -4.34
N ALA A 75 11.87 3.27 -4.02
CA ALA A 75 12.59 3.21 -2.74
C ALA A 75 11.67 3.21 -1.50
N LEU A 76 10.49 2.61 -1.59
CA LEU A 76 9.47 2.61 -0.55
C LEU A 76 9.79 1.62 0.57
N LEU A 77 9.96 2.08 1.79
CA LEU A 77 10.23 1.22 2.96
C LEU A 77 8.99 0.46 3.43
N SER A 78 7.79 0.99 3.18
CA SER A 78 6.53 0.37 3.60
C SER A 78 5.42 0.62 2.58
N GLY A 79 4.45 -0.28 2.56
CA GLY A 79 3.19 -0.15 1.85
C GLY A 79 2.07 -0.84 2.61
N ASP A 80 0.84 -0.48 2.32
CA ASP A 80 -0.37 -1.08 2.88
C ASP A 80 -1.19 -1.69 1.73
N PRO A 81 -0.91 -2.95 1.35
CA PRO A 81 -1.63 -3.63 0.29
C PRO A 81 -3.05 -3.98 0.70
N SER A 82 -3.98 -3.82 -0.21
CA SER A 82 -5.39 -4.15 -0.04
C SER A 82 -6.01 -4.64 -1.35
N LEU A 83 -7.12 -5.34 -1.26
CA LEU A 83 -7.96 -5.69 -2.39
C LEU A 83 -8.96 -4.57 -2.65
N LEU A 84 -9.21 -4.28 -3.93
CA LEU A 84 -10.22 -3.28 -4.31
C LEU A 84 -11.58 -3.68 -3.76
N THR A 85 -12.17 -2.78 -3.01
CA THR A 85 -13.45 -2.97 -2.35
C THR A 85 -14.35 -1.79 -2.65
N ALA A 86 -15.58 -2.07 -3.02
CA ALA A 86 -16.58 -1.04 -3.27
C ALA A 86 -17.24 -0.62 -1.95
N LEU A 87 -16.93 0.58 -1.50
CA LEU A 87 -17.53 1.14 -0.29
C LEU A 87 -18.89 1.76 -0.61
N PRO A 88 -19.93 1.50 0.20
CA PRO A 88 -21.24 2.15 0.05
C PRO A 88 -21.11 3.68 -0.07
N GLY A 89 -21.95 4.30 -0.88
CA GLY A 89 -21.93 5.74 -1.09
C GLY A 89 -20.87 6.24 -2.10
N THR A 90 -19.94 5.39 -2.56
CA THR A 90 -18.92 5.78 -3.54
C THR A 90 -19.42 5.63 -4.99
N PRO A 91 -18.85 6.40 -5.94
CA PRO A 91 -19.14 6.21 -7.36
C PRO A 91 -18.83 4.79 -7.86
N LEU A 92 -17.76 4.17 -7.35
CA LEU A 92 -17.39 2.80 -7.66
C LEU A 92 -18.50 1.82 -7.24
N TYR A 93 -19.04 1.98 -6.04
CA TYR A 93 -20.12 1.12 -5.52
C TYR A 93 -21.35 1.21 -6.44
N ARG A 94 -21.79 2.42 -6.79
CA ARG A 94 -22.94 2.61 -7.69
C ARG A 94 -22.71 1.99 -9.06
N ARG A 95 -21.53 2.22 -9.66
CA ARG A 95 -21.17 1.66 -10.96
C ARG A 95 -21.25 0.12 -10.93
N LEU A 96 -20.69 -0.50 -9.90
CA LEU A 96 -20.65 -1.96 -9.79
C LEU A 96 -21.99 -2.55 -9.39
N LYS A 97 -22.82 -1.85 -8.61
CA LYS A 97 -24.20 -2.23 -8.32
C LYS A 97 -25.04 -2.29 -9.60
N LEU A 98 -24.98 -1.24 -10.43
CA LEU A 98 -25.67 -1.20 -11.73
C LEU A 98 -25.19 -2.28 -12.70
N ALA A 99 -23.91 -2.64 -12.64
CA ALA A 99 -23.33 -3.70 -13.46
C ALA A 99 -23.59 -5.13 -12.92
N GLY A 100 -24.28 -5.28 -11.78
CA GLY A 100 -24.51 -6.59 -11.14
C GLY A 100 -23.23 -7.26 -10.62
N ARG A 101 -22.19 -6.46 -10.35
CA ARG A 101 -20.84 -6.93 -9.96
C ARG A 101 -20.56 -6.79 -8.47
N LEU A 102 -21.54 -6.44 -7.66
CA LEU A 102 -21.42 -6.48 -6.21
C LEU A 102 -21.82 -7.84 -5.67
N ARG A 103 -21.17 -8.22 -4.56
CA ARG A 103 -21.49 -9.37 -3.74
C ARG A 103 -22.01 -8.89 -2.40
N ASP A 104 -22.92 -9.61 -1.82
CA ASP A 104 -23.33 -9.43 -0.42
C ASP A 104 -22.31 -10.16 0.47
N VAL A 105 -21.18 -9.51 0.73
CA VAL A 105 -20.10 -10.02 1.58
C VAL A 105 -19.99 -9.12 2.79
N ARG A 106 -20.08 -9.72 3.97
CA ARG A 106 -19.77 -9.08 5.24
C ARG A 106 -18.32 -9.33 5.58
N PHE A 107 -17.57 -8.28 5.86
CA PHE A 107 -16.19 -8.39 6.34
C PHE A 107 -15.96 -7.38 7.46
N GLY A 108 -15.19 -7.82 8.45
CA GLY A 108 -14.85 -6.98 9.59
C GLY A 108 -13.91 -5.84 9.27
N LEU A 109 -13.62 -5.03 10.28
CA LEU A 109 -12.70 -3.90 10.17
C LEU A 109 -11.33 -4.35 9.61
N GLY A 110 -10.95 -3.81 8.44
CA GLY A 110 -9.73 -4.20 7.74
C GLY A 110 -9.87 -5.44 6.84
N GLY A 111 -11.07 -6.02 6.71
CA GLY A 111 -11.34 -7.16 5.83
C GLY A 111 -10.99 -6.91 4.37
N TYR A 112 -11.04 -5.65 3.90
CA TYR A 112 -10.61 -5.24 2.56
C TYR A 112 -9.15 -5.61 2.22
N LYS A 113 -8.34 -5.97 3.21
CA LYS A 113 -6.98 -6.47 2.99
C LYS A 113 -6.93 -7.92 2.52
N TYR A 114 -8.01 -8.65 2.73
CA TYR A 114 -8.09 -10.09 2.53
C TYR A 114 -9.30 -10.53 1.72
N GLN A 115 -10.31 -9.69 1.61
CA GLN A 115 -11.61 -10.00 1.02
C GLN A 115 -12.07 -8.84 0.14
N THR A 116 -12.98 -9.13 -0.79
CA THR A 116 -13.62 -8.14 -1.64
C THR A 116 -15.10 -8.41 -1.81
N ASN A 117 -15.89 -7.35 -1.94
CA ASN A 117 -17.30 -7.42 -2.34
C ASN A 117 -17.49 -7.24 -3.87
N ILE A 118 -16.40 -7.25 -4.62
CA ILE A 118 -16.42 -7.05 -6.08
C ILE A 118 -16.26 -8.39 -6.79
N LYS A 119 -17.08 -8.60 -7.83
CA LYS A 119 -16.80 -9.61 -8.85
C LYS A 119 -15.82 -9.01 -9.84
N TYR A 120 -14.55 -9.38 -9.71
CA TYR A 120 -13.49 -8.89 -10.60
C TYR A 120 -13.68 -9.39 -12.04
N LEU A 121 -13.15 -8.68 -13.01
CA LEU A 121 -13.06 -9.15 -14.40
C LEU A 121 -11.94 -10.18 -14.54
N MET A 122 -10.85 -10.01 -13.78
CA MET A 122 -9.77 -10.98 -13.68
C MET A 122 -10.30 -12.30 -13.08
N PRO A 123 -9.91 -13.48 -13.62
CA PRO A 123 -10.29 -14.76 -13.05
C PRO A 123 -9.92 -14.85 -11.56
N ARG A 124 -10.85 -15.32 -10.73
CA ARG A 124 -10.68 -15.42 -9.27
C ARG A 124 -9.36 -16.07 -8.87
N GLN A 125 -9.02 -17.21 -9.48
CA GLN A 125 -7.79 -17.93 -9.16
C GLN A 125 -6.54 -17.11 -9.48
N MET A 126 -6.55 -16.34 -10.56
CA MET A 126 -5.45 -15.45 -10.93
C MET A 126 -5.24 -14.34 -9.87
N VAL A 127 -6.33 -13.77 -9.34
CA VAL A 127 -6.23 -12.77 -8.25
C VAL A 127 -5.66 -13.40 -6.99
N ILE A 128 -6.12 -14.61 -6.62
CA ILE A 128 -5.64 -15.33 -5.44
C ILE A 128 -4.16 -15.64 -5.58
N ASP A 129 -3.76 -16.25 -6.68
CA ASP A 129 -2.36 -16.66 -6.91
C ASP A 129 -1.45 -15.44 -7.05
N GLY A 130 -1.90 -14.41 -7.76
CA GLY A 130 -1.17 -13.15 -7.90
C GLY A 130 -0.96 -12.45 -6.55
N TYR A 131 -2.01 -12.38 -5.73
CA TYR A 131 -1.90 -11.76 -4.41
C TYR A 131 -1.02 -12.57 -3.45
N LYS A 132 -1.07 -13.91 -3.51
CA LYS A 132 -0.16 -14.79 -2.77
C LYS A 132 1.30 -14.55 -3.18
N ARG A 133 1.59 -14.52 -4.50
CA ARG A 133 2.94 -14.21 -5.01
C ARG A 133 3.41 -12.83 -4.56
N PHE A 134 2.53 -11.82 -4.64
CA PHE A 134 2.85 -10.48 -4.17
C PHE A 134 3.21 -10.48 -2.68
N VAL A 135 2.40 -11.08 -1.84
CA VAL A 135 2.62 -11.11 -0.38
C VAL A 135 3.90 -11.85 -0.02
N ASP A 136 4.19 -12.97 -0.69
CA ASP A 136 5.43 -13.71 -0.50
C ASP A 136 6.66 -12.85 -0.86
N GLY A 137 6.64 -12.22 -2.04
CA GLY A 137 7.68 -11.27 -2.44
C GLY A 137 7.77 -10.05 -1.52
N TYR A 138 6.63 -9.48 -1.12
CA TYR A 138 6.57 -8.31 -0.24
C TYR A 138 7.17 -8.57 1.15
N THR A 139 7.07 -9.80 1.65
CA THR A 139 7.65 -10.21 2.94
C THR A 139 9.04 -10.86 2.82
N ASP A 140 9.52 -11.13 1.60
CA ASP A 140 10.85 -11.72 1.35
C ASP A 140 11.98 -10.76 1.72
N GLY A 141 12.98 -11.30 2.41
CA GLY A 141 14.10 -10.53 2.91
C GLY A 141 14.94 -9.86 1.82
N ALA A 142 15.07 -10.47 0.63
CA ALA A 142 15.85 -9.88 -0.45
C ALA A 142 15.16 -8.65 -1.03
N TYR A 143 13.84 -8.69 -1.24
CA TYR A 143 13.06 -7.51 -1.67
C TYR A 143 13.11 -6.41 -0.63
N GLN A 144 12.95 -6.75 0.63
CA GLN A 144 13.01 -5.79 1.74
C GLN A 144 14.39 -5.12 1.83
N TYR A 145 15.47 -5.89 1.68
CA TYR A 145 16.83 -5.34 1.67
C TYR A 145 17.09 -4.43 0.45
N ARG A 146 16.61 -4.81 -0.74
CA ARG A 146 16.71 -3.97 -1.94
C ARG A 146 16.03 -2.61 -1.73
N ARG A 147 14.84 -2.59 -1.13
CA ARG A 147 14.09 -1.36 -0.79
C ARG A 147 14.85 -0.50 0.19
N LEU A 148 15.36 -1.09 1.28
CA LEU A 148 16.18 -0.36 2.26
C LEU A 148 17.44 0.22 1.63
N LYS A 149 18.10 -0.55 0.76
CA LYS A 149 19.30 -0.08 0.05
C LYS A 149 18.97 1.08 -0.88
N ALA A 150 17.93 0.96 -1.70
CA ALA A 150 17.48 2.01 -2.60
C ALA A 150 17.13 3.30 -1.84
N PHE A 151 16.48 3.18 -0.67
CA PHE A 151 16.15 4.32 0.17
C PHE A 151 17.40 5.02 0.73
N PHE A 152 18.38 4.28 1.23
CA PHE A 152 19.61 4.89 1.73
C PHE A 152 20.46 5.50 0.61
N ASP A 153 20.53 4.86 -0.57
CA ASP A 153 21.21 5.42 -1.73
C ASP A 153 20.57 6.75 -2.15
N LEU A 154 19.24 6.81 -2.16
CA LEU A 154 18.49 8.02 -2.45
C LEU A 154 18.75 9.16 -1.45
N LEU A 155 18.92 8.85 -0.16
CA LEU A 155 19.25 9.85 0.86
C LEU A 155 20.70 10.37 0.72
N ASP A 156 21.62 9.54 0.22
CA ASP A 156 23.01 9.97 -0.04
C ASP A 156 23.09 10.91 -1.25
N GLU A 157 22.26 10.70 -2.26
CA GLU A 157 22.26 11.44 -3.53
C GLU A 157 21.38 12.70 -3.47
N GLY A 158 20.42 12.74 -2.56
CA GLY A 158 19.36 13.75 -2.53
C GLY A 158 19.61 14.94 -1.63
N SER A 159 18.61 15.81 -1.57
CA SER A 159 18.59 17.03 -0.75
C SER A 159 18.16 16.75 0.69
N PHE A 160 18.79 15.80 1.35
CA PHE A 160 18.42 15.34 2.68
C PHE A 160 18.32 16.45 3.71
N VAL A 161 17.17 16.57 4.36
CA VAL A 161 16.92 17.52 5.46
C VAL A 161 16.70 16.71 6.74
N PRO A 162 17.64 16.75 7.70
CA PRO A 162 17.48 16.05 8.97
C PRO A 162 16.31 16.59 9.76
N LEU A 163 15.64 15.72 10.52
CA LEU A 163 14.65 16.17 11.50
C LEU A 163 15.32 17.01 12.59
N PRO A 164 14.61 18.02 13.14
CA PRO A 164 15.02 18.64 14.39
C PRO A 164 15.18 17.54 15.44
N SER A 165 16.35 17.44 16.07
CA SER A 165 16.68 16.39 17.02
C SER A 165 15.66 16.34 18.16
N LYS A 166 14.74 15.39 18.12
CA LYS A 166 14.08 14.90 19.33
C LYS A 166 14.88 13.65 19.72
N GLY A 167 15.73 13.79 20.74
CA GLY A 167 16.58 12.70 21.21
C GLY A 167 15.82 11.41 21.50
N PHE A 168 16.52 10.36 21.93
CA PHE A 168 16.03 9.00 22.26
C PHE A 168 14.80 8.90 23.20
N GLY A 169 14.21 10.04 23.62
CA GLY A 169 13.05 10.07 24.51
C GLY A 169 11.84 9.25 24.08
N ASN A 170 11.69 9.02 22.77
CA ASN A 170 10.58 8.23 22.24
C ASN A 170 10.81 6.71 22.35
N LEU A 171 12.06 6.23 22.37
CA LEU A 171 12.36 4.80 22.50
C LEU A 171 12.01 4.29 23.91
N GLY A 172 12.33 5.04 24.94
CA GLY A 172 11.97 4.69 26.31
C GLY A 172 10.47 4.67 26.54
N LEU A 173 9.75 5.64 25.99
CA LEU A 173 8.28 5.68 26.02
C LEU A 173 7.66 4.51 25.25
N PHE A 174 8.20 4.18 24.07
CA PHE A 174 7.76 3.05 23.25
C PHE A 174 7.98 1.71 23.98
N ILE A 175 9.15 1.49 24.57
CA ILE A 175 9.45 0.32 25.39
C ILE A 175 8.48 0.23 26.59
N LYS A 176 8.27 1.33 27.30
CA LYS A 176 7.35 1.39 28.45
C LYS A 176 5.91 1.08 28.01
N MET A 177 5.47 1.57 26.87
CA MET A 177 4.14 1.30 26.32
C MET A 177 3.96 -0.19 25.97
N ILE A 178 4.98 -0.83 25.35
CA ILE A 178 4.94 -2.25 24.99
C ILE A 178 4.95 -3.11 26.27
N LEU A 179 5.85 -2.84 27.20
CA LEU A 179 5.97 -3.61 28.45
C LEU A 179 4.75 -3.42 29.35
N GLY A 180 4.10 -2.26 29.30
CA GLY A 180 2.86 -1.98 30.05
C GLY A 180 1.59 -2.61 29.46
N ASN A 181 1.65 -3.16 28.23
CA ASN A 181 0.51 -3.75 27.55
C ASN A 181 0.78 -5.20 27.18
N ARG A 182 0.16 -6.14 27.91
CA ARG A 182 0.35 -7.60 27.71
C ARG A 182 -0.02 -8.05 26.27
N ALA A 183 -1.05 -7.46 25.68
CA ALA A 183 -1.47 -7.78 24.31
C ALA A 183 -0.42 -7.30 23.29
N ALA A 184 0.12 -6.09 23.46
CA ALA A 184 1.19 -5.56 22.61
C ALA A 184 2.47 -6.39 22.73
N LEU A 185 2.82 -6.82 23.96
CA LEU A 185 3.95 -7.70 24.20
C LEU A 185 3.75 -9.06 23.52
N TRP A 186 2.57 -9.64 23.63
CA TRP A 186 2.24 -10.91 22.96
C TRP A 186 2.31 -10.80 21.44
N GLN A 187 1.74 -9.76 20.85
CA GLN A 187 1.84 -9.50 19.40
C GLN A 187 3.28 -9.31 18.96
N MET A 188 4.10 -8.61 19.74
CA MET A 188 5.52 -8.42 19.44
C MET A 188 6.28 -9.75 19.49
N THR A 189 6.00 -10.60 20.49
CA THR A 189 6.61 -11.93 20.62
C THR A 189 6.23 -12.82 19.43
N GLN A 190 4.96 -12.87 19.04
CA GLN A 190 4.52 -13.62 17.86
C GLN A 190 5.19 -13.11 16.57
N ARG A 191 5.31 -11.78 16.43
CA ARG A 191 5.96 -11.14 15.29
C ARG A 191 7.41 -11.58 15.18
N LEU A 192 8.17 -11.49 16.27
CA LEU A 192 9.56 -11.87 16.31
C LEU A 192 9.77 -13.38 16.13
N ALA A 193 8.87 -14.20 16.70
CA ALA A 193 8.93 -15.65 16.52
C ALA A 193 8.69 -16.04 15.05
N ARG A 194 7.64 -15.57 14.42
CA ARG A 194 7.37 -15.83 13.00
C ARG A 194 8.48 -15.32 12.08
N PHE A 195 9.04 -14.16 12.39
CA PHE A 195 10.17 -13.62 11.66
C PHE A 195 11.43 -14.48 11.82
N GLY A 196 11.71 -14.91 13.05
CA GLY A 196 12.88 -15.74 13.40
C GLY A 196 12.82 -17.15 12.83
N LEU A 197 11.64 -17.71 12.56
CA LEU A 197 11.48 -19.01 11.91
C LEU A 197 11.90 -18.99 10.42
N ARG A 198 12.25 -17.83 9.88
CA ARG A 198 12.69 -17.66 8.50
C ARG A 198 14.16 -17.23 8.46
N PRO A 199 15.13 -18.17 8.34
CA PRO A 199 16.56 -17.85 8.42
C PRO A 199 16.99 -16.86 7.34
N ARG A 200 16.36 -16.87 6.17
CA ARG A 200 16.57 -15.90 5.09
C ARG A 200 16.23 -14.46 5.54
N ASN A 201 15.15 -14.27 6.29
CA ASN A 201 14.79 -12.97 6.83
C ASN A 201 15.80 -12.47 7.85
N LEU A 202 16.26 -13.35 8.74
CA LEU A 202 17.33 -13.01 9.70
C LEU A 202 18.61 -12.57 8.98
N TYR A 203 19.04 -13.31 7.95
CA TYR A 203 20.20 -12.95 7.14
C TYR A 203 20.09 -11.52 6.58
N TYR A 204 18.97 -11.20 5.96
CA TYR A 204 18.77 -9.86 5.38
C TYR A 204 18.54 -8.78 6.43
N ALA A 205 18.01 -9.09 7.60
CA ALA A 205 17.93 -8.16 8.72
C ALA A 205 19.33 -7.76 9.20
N PHE A 206 20.25 -8.73 9.36
CA PHE A 206 21.65 -8.45 9.69
C PHE A 206 22.36 -7.66 8.59
N ARG A 207 22.12 -7.97 7.31
CA ARG A 207 22.64 -7.16 6.21
C ARG A 207 22.11 -5.72 6.22
N GLY A 208 20.82 -5.54 6.51
CA GLY A 208 20.21 -4.22 6.66
C GLY A 208 20.83 -3.44 7.81
N PHE A 209 21.10 -4.10 8.94
CA PHE A 209 21.81 -3.48 10.05
C PHE A 209 23.24 -3.05 9.67
N GLY A 210 23.97 -3.92 8.96
CA GLY A 210 25.30 -3.58 8.42
C GLY A 210 25.27 -2.41 7.45
N LEU A 211 24.26 -2.35 6.57
CA LEU A 211 24.05 -1.24 5.66
C LEU A 211 23.80 0.07 6.42
N MET A 212 22.94 0.06 7.44
CA MET A 212 22.69 1.20 8.32
C MET A 212 23.97 1.71 8.99
N LEU A 213 24.81 0.80 9.49
CA LEU A 213 26.10 1.18 10.07
C LEU A 213 27.05 1.82 9.05
N ALA A 214 27.05 1.33 7.80
CA ALA A 214 27.81 1.95 6.71
C ALA A 214 27.28 3.35 6.35
N ARG A 215 26.00 3.62 6.55
CA ARG A 215 25.32 4.90 6.29
C ARG A 215 25.16 5.78 7.55
N ARG A 216 25.96 5.55 8.58
CA ARG A 216 25.89 6.31 9.86
C ARG A 216 26.05 7.82 9.73
N ARG A 217 26.57 8.32 8.59
CA ARG A 217 26.68 9.75 8.28
C ARG A 217 25.31 10.40 8.07
N ILE A 218 24.31 9.64 7.64
CA ILE A 218 22.92 10.11 7.51
C ILE A 218 22.34 10.28 8.90
N LYS A 219 22.02 11.52 9.28
CA LYS A 219 21.37 11.79 10.56
C LYS A 219 20.03 11.08 10.65
N GLY A 220 19.87 10.22 11.65
CA GLY A 220 18.64 9.41 11.80
C GLY A 220 18.67 8.06 11.07
N ALA A 221 19.80 7.61 10.52
CA ALA A 221 19.92 6.31 9.85
C ALA A 221 19.34 5.15 10.68
N PHE A 222 19.57 5.16 11.98
CA PHE A 222 19.01 4.17 12.91
C PHE A 222 17.48 4.22 12.94
N GLY A 223 16.87 5.40 12.93
CA GLY A 223 15.41 5.57 12.91
C GLY A 223 14.79 4.99 11.62
N TYR A 224 15.41 5.19 10.47
CA TYR A 224 14.97 4.61 9.20
C TYR A 224 15.09 3.09 9.19
N PHE A 225 16.20 2.55 9.69
CA PHE A 225 16.36 1.11 9.87
C PHE A 225 15.31 0.53 10.83
N GLN A 226 15.10 1.18 11.97
CA GLN A 226 14.11 0.77 12.97
C GLN A 226 12.70 0.76 12.37
N PHE A 227 12.32 1.80 11.62
CA PHE A 227 11.03 1.87 10.93
C PHE A 227 10.88 0.73 9.90
N TRP A 228 11.90 0.55 9.03
CA TRP A 228 11.90 -0.52 8.05
C TRP A 228 11.77 -1.90 8.68
N PHE A 229 12.55 -2.19 9.71
CA PHE A 229 12.52 -3.48 10.39
C PHE A 229 11.15 -3.72 11.06
N PHE A 230 10.61 -2.70 11.72
CA PHE A 230 9.28 -2.77 12.32
C PHE A 230 8.18 -2.98 11.27
N ALA A 231 8.20 -2.24 10.17
CA ALA A 231 7.24 -2.38 9.08
C ALA A 231 7.32 -3.79 8.46
N TRP A 232 8.54 -4.29 8.22
CA TRP A 232 8.75 -5.62 7.66
C TRP A 232 8.27 -6.74 8.60
N THR A 233 8.67 -6.72 9.87
CA THR A 233 8.22 -7.73 10.84
C THR A 233 6.69 -7.70 11.02
N ASN A 234 6.09 -6.52 10.95
CA ASN A 234 4.64 -6.37 10.97
C ASN A 234 3.98 -6.94 9.69
N ALA A 235 4.58 -6.73 8.53
CA ALA A 235 4.11 -7.32 7.28
C ALA A 235 4.15 -8.85 7.30
N VAL A 236 5.25 -9.43 7.80
CA VAL A 236 5.36 -10.90 7.99
C VAL A 236 4.25 -11.42 8.91
N LEU A 237 3.99 -10.76 10.04
CA LEU A 237 2.91 -11.17 10.94
C LEU A 237 1.53 -11.08 10.27
N LYS A 238 1.30 -10.00 9.52
CA LYS A 238 -0.03 -9.61 9.04
C LYS A 238 -0.43 -10.32 7.74
N TYR A 239 0.53 -10.53 6.83
CA TYR A 239 0.23 -11.00 5.48
C TYR A 239 0.75 -12.40 5.16
N GLN A 240 1.73 -12.91 5.92
CA GLN A 240 2.37 -14.17 5.57
C GLN A 240 1.42 -15.36 5.54
N TYR A 241 0.37 -15.35 6.37
CA TYR A 241 -0.63 -16.43 6.35
C TYR A 241 -1.36 -16.52 5.00
N ILE A 242 -1.45 -15.42 4.24
CA ILE A 242 -2.07 -15.41 2.91
C ILE A 242 -1.26 -16.29 1.95
N ALA A 243 0.08 -16.18 1.99
CA ALA A 243 0.95 -17.00 1.15
C ALA A 243 0.93 -18.48 1.55
N ASP A 244 0.83 -18.76 2.85
CA ASP A 244 1.00 -20.10 3.43
C ASP A 244 -0.34 -20.87 3.64
N SER A 245 -1.51 -20.29 3.30
CA SER A 245 -2.83 -20.88 3.57
C SER A 245 -3.68 -21.08 2.31
N ASP A 246 -4.81 -21.73 2.47
CA ASP A 246 -5.89 -21.80 1.48
C ASP A 246 -6.68 -20.49 1.43
N PHE A 247 -5.94 -19.38 1.28
CA PHE A 247 -6.51 -18.06 1.22
C PHE A 247 -7.51 -17.90 0.08
N ASP A 248 -8.67 -17.34 0.39
CA ASP A 248 -9.71 -17.03 -0.56
C ASP A 248 -10.19 -15.57 -0.40
N ILE A 249 -10.38 -14.90 -1.51
CA ILE A 249 -10.88 -13.52 -1.56
C ILE A 249 -12.40 -13.41 -1.33
N GLU A 250 -13.10 -14.53 -1.36
CA GLU A 250 -14.56 -14.60 -1.23
C GLU A 250 -15.01 -15.06 0.16
N GLY A 251 -14.08 -15.25 1.08
CA GLY A 251 -14.39 -15.72 2.43
C GLY A 251 -15.37 -14.79 3.16
N VAL A 252 -16.26 -15.40 3.95
CA VAL A 252 -17.15 -14.66 4.86
C VAL A 252 -16.31 -14.24 6.05
N GLY A 253 -16.11 -12.92 6.25
CA GLY A 253 -15.42 -12.42 7.44
C GLY A 253 -16.28 -12.57 8.68
N GLU A 254 -15.71 -13.13 9.75
CA GLU A 254 -16.25 -12.94 11.10
C GLU A 254 -15.81 -11.57 11.60
N GLY A 255 -16.72 -10.68 11.96
CA GLY A 255 -16.38 -9.39 12.52
C GLY A 255 -17.46 -8.34 12.32
N PHE A 256 -17.13 -7.10 12.63
CA PHE A 256 -18.03 -5.97 12.44
C PHE A 256 -18.34 -5.77 10.96
N ASP A 257 -19.62 -5.67 10.62
CA ASP A 257 -20.05 -5.25 9.30
C ASP A 257 -19.60 -3.80 9.09
N ILE A 258 -19.08 -3.48 7.91
CA ILE A 258 -18.73 -2.10 7.57
C ILE A 258 -19.97 -1.19 7.63
N HIS A 259 -21.15 -1.75 7.37
CA HIS A 259 -22.43 -1.07 7.51
C HIS A 259 -22.79 -0.74 8.97
N ASP A 260 -22.29 -1.51 9.95
CA ASP A 260 -22.50 -1.23 11.38
C ASP A 260 -21.64 -0.06 11.89
N ILE A 261 -20.58 0.28 11.15
CA ILE A 261 -19.66 1.35 11.52
C ILE A 261 -20.02 2.67 10.83
N LEU A 262 -20.66 2.58 9.66
CA LEU A 262 -21.12 3.76 8.96
C LEU A 262 -22.40 4.28 9.62
N PRO A 263 -22.56 5.61 9.79
CA PRO A 263 -23.82 6.18 10.22
C PRO A 263 -24.96 5.65 9.37
N SER A 264 -26.12 5.37 9.99
CA SER A 264 -27.32 4.86 9.29
C SER A 264 -27.70 5.70 8.08
N ASP A 265 -27.47 7.00 8.17
CA ASP A 265 -27.69 8.00 7.12
C ASP A 265 -26.80 7.78 5.88
N TYR A 266 -25.61 7.17 6.07
CA TYR A 266 -24.69 6.87 4.97
C TYR A 266 -25.18 5.68 4.13
N ALA A 267 -25.79 4.69 4.77
CA ALA A 267 -26.42 3.55 4.08
C ALA A 267 -27.69 3.99 3.33
N ALA A 268 -28.50 4.88 3.93
CA ALA A 268 -29.69 5.44 3.29
C ALA A 268 -29.34 6.37 2.11
N SER A 269 -28.26 7.14 2.21
CA SER A 269 -27.82 8.07 1.15
C SER A 269 -27.04 7.37 0.01
N ALA A 270 -26.77 6.07 0.11
CA ALA A 270 -26.03 5.32 -0.92
C ALA A 270 -26.72 5.36 -2.30
N ASP A 271 -28.02 5.56 -2.33
CA ASP A 271 -28.82 5.70 -3.55
C ASP A 271 -29.11 7.16 -3.95
N GLU A 272 -28.83 8.14 -3.09
CA GLU A 272 -28.99 9.56 -3.38
C GLU A 272 -27.71 10.16 -4.01
N PRO A 273 -27.85 11.08 -4.98
CA PRO A 273 -26.68 11.76 -5.54
C PRO A 273 -26.05 12.64 -4.46
N ILE A 274 -24.79 12.37 -4.11
CA ILE A 274 -24.03 13.21 -3.19
C ILE A 274 -23.90 14.61 -3.81
N PRO A 275 -24.32 15.68 -3.12
CA PRO A 275 -24.14 17.04 -3.61
C PRO A 275 -22.65 17.25 -3.92
N HIS A 276 -22.32 17.69 -5.12
CA HIS A 276 -20.96 17.87 -5.68
C HIS A 276 -20.29 16.64 -6.32
N GLN A 277 -20.91 15.47 -6.40
CA GLN A 277 -20.40 14.38 -7.23
C GLN A 277 -20.93 14.50 -8.67
N LYS A 278 -20.04 14.28 -9.63
CA LYS A 278 -20.43 14.18 -11.04
C LYS A 278 -21.44 13.05 -11.21
N THR A 279 -22.50 13.31 -11.96
CA THR A 279 -23.46 12.26 -12.34
C THR A 279 -22.78 11.17 -13.16
N ASP A 280 -23.38 9.98 -13.24
CA ASP A 280 -22.82 8.86 -14.05
C ASP A 280 -22.60 9.28 -15.51
N ALA A 281 -23.46 10.15 -16.06
CA ALA A 281 -23.28 10.71 -17.39
C ALA A 281 -22.03 11.61 -17.47
N GLN A 282 -21.79 12.44 -16.45
CA GLN A 282 -20.62 13.30 -16.35
C GLN A 282 -19.34 12.48 -16.10
N LEU A 283 -19.41 11.38 -15.34
CA LEU A 283 -18.30 10.46 -15.14
C LEU A 283 -17.94 9.73 -16.43
N ARG A 284 -18.93 9.23 -17.18
CA ARG A 284 -18.73 8.61 -18.51
C ARG A 284 -18.13 9.60 -19.51
N ALA A 285 -18.64 10.84 -19.53
CA ALA A 285 -18.10 11.90 -20.40
C ALA A 285 -16.65 12.24 -20.02
N THR A 286 -16.35 12.36 -18.72
CA THR A 286 -14.99 12.62 -18.23
C THR A 286 -14.06 11.47 -18.60
N THR A 287 -14.47 10.21 -18.42
CA THR A 287 -13.68 9.02 -18.77
C THR A 287 -13.44 8.97 -20.29
N ALA A 288 -14.46 9.23 -21.11
CA ALA A 288 -14.33 9.27 -22.56
C ALA A 288 -13.40 10.39 -23.04
N GLN A 289 -13.48 11.55 -22.40
CA GLN A 289 -12.60 12.68 -22.69
C GLN A 289 -11.14 12.37 -22.32
N LEU A 290 -10.92 11.74 -21.17
CA LEU A 290 -9.62 11.30 -20.72
C LEU A 290 -9.01 10.23 -21.62
N SER A 291 -9.81 9.24 -22.04
CA SER A 291 -9.36 8.21 -22.99
C SER A 291 -8.92 8.82 -24.33
N ARG A 292 -9.60 9.88 -24.81
CA ARG A 292 -9.20 10.61 -26.02
C ARG A 292 -7.88 11.35 -25.82
N VAL A 293 -7.74 12.10 -24.73
CA VAL A 293 -6.49 12.85 -24.42
C VAL A 293 -5.29 11.90 -24.31
N ILE A 294 -5.49 10.72 -23.77
CA ILE A 294 -4.45 9.70 -23.64
C ILE A 294 -4.11 9.11 -25.00
N ALA A 295 -5.12 8.75 -25.80
CA ALA A 295 -4.91 8.24 -27.15
C ALA A 295 -4.15 9.26 -28.03
N GLU A 296 -4.48 10.55 -27.90
CA GLU A 296 -3.77 11.64 -28.59
C GLU A 296 -2.32 11.78 -28.12
N ARG A 297 -2.04 11.67 -26.81
CA ARG A 297 -0.66 11.74 -26.28
C ARG A 297 0.18 10.50 -26.59
N THR A 298 -0.40 9.30 -26.49
CA THR A 298 0.32 8.06 -26.84
C THR A 298 0.50 7.90 -28.36
N GLY A 299 -0.45 8.39 -29.17
CA GLY A 299 -0.32 8.45 -30.64
C GLY A 299 0.72 9.48 -31.11
N ALA A 300 0.90 10.57 -30.38
CA ALA A 300 1.94 11.58 -30.69
C ALA A 300 3.36 11.10 -30.31
N GLN A 301 3.49 10.22 -29.30
CA GLN A 301 4.79 9.63 -28.95
C GLN A 301 5.22 8.47 -29.86
N ALA A 302 4.32 7.90 -30.63
CA ALA A 302 4.64 6.87 -31.62
C ALA A 302 4.98 7.46 -33.02
N ALA A 303 4.93 8.77 -33.17
CA ALA A 303 5.19 9.51 -34.43
C ALA A 303 6.45 10.39 -34.39
N GLU A 304 7.20 10.39 -33.28
CA GLU A 304 8.56 10.91 -33.14
C GLU A 304 9.56 9.74 -32.95
#